data_8e1591b01c83435e05f9393175163c86
#
_entry.id   8e1591b01c83435e05f9393175163c86
#
_cell.length_a   1.000
_cell.length_b   1.000
_cell.length_c   1.000
_cell.angle_alpha   90.00
_cell.angle_beta   90.00
_cell.angle_gamma   90.00
#
_symmetry.space_group_name_H-M   'P 1'
#
loop_
_entity.id
_entity.type
_entity.pdbx_description
1 polymer ?
#
loop_
_entity_poly.entity_id
_entity_poly.type
_entity_poly.pdbx_seq_one_letter_code
_entity_poly.pdbx_strand_id
1 'polypeptide(L)'
;TLGITEHHNAVDNVLALINLALLTGHVGRWGSGLNPLRGQNNVQGGGDMGALPHKLTGFQDVDDPIARGKFERAWGVTVPPVPGWHLTDMFHAMDRGELRALYVIGENPARSEADGHRTARLLDSLEVLVVQDLFLTPTAELADVVLPASASFAESDGTVTNSERRVQRVRRAVPPPRGARDDLEIIAALSKRLGRDLGDVSPEALWDELRALSPMHAGMSYARLDELGGIQW
;
A
#
# COMPACT_ATOMS: atom_id res chain seq x y z
N THR A 1 -6.09 2.16 -17.54
CA THR A 1 -5.99 3.02 -16.34
C THR A 1 -7.22 3.91 -16.20
N LEU A 2 -7.11 5.06 -15.58
CA LEU A 2 -8.21 5.95 -15.16
C LEU A 2 -9.18 6.31 -16.28
N GLY A 3 -8.71 6.49 -17.53
CA GLY A 3 -9.55 6.75 -18.69
C GLY A 3 -10.61 5.69 -18.99
N ILE A 4 -10.47 4.47 -18.44
CA ILE A 4 -11.45 3.37 -18.55
C ILE A 4 -12.21 3.18 -17.24
N THR A 5 -11.58 3.48 -16.10
CA THR A 5 -12.10 3.13 -14.78
C THR A 5 -12.75 4.29 -14.01
N GLU A 6 -12.54 5.53 -14.40
CA GLU A 6 -13.22 6.70 -13.79
C GLU A 6 -14.57 6.99 -14.46
N HIS A 7 -15.44 5.99 -14.49
CA HIS A 7 -16.79 6.05 -15.03
C HIS A 7 -17.77 5.30 -14.12
N HIS A 8 -19.05 5.67 -14.12
CA HIS A 8 -20.08 4.96 -13.36
C HIS A 8 -20.23 3.49 -13.76
N ASN A 9 -19.88 3.14 -15.00
CA ASN A 9 -19.89 1.79 -15.55
C ASN A 9 -18.48 1.19 -15.70
N ALA A 10 -17.53 1.58 -14.84
CA ALA A 10 -16.12 1.19 -14.92
C ALA A 10 -15.90 -0.33 -14.97
N VAL A 11 -16.67 -1.08 -14.20
CA VAL A 11 -16.58 -2.56 -14.19
C VAL A 11 -16.95 -3.14 -15.54
N ASP A 12 -18.03 -2.68 -16.14
CA ASP A 12 -18.47 -3.13 -17.49
C ASP A 12 -17.45 -2.78 -18.57
N ASN A 13 -16.83 -1.60 -18.48
CA ASN A 13 -15.76 -1.20 -19.38
C ASN A 13 -14.55 -2.15 -19.29
N VAL A 14 -14.14 -2.51 -18.08
CA VAL A 14 -13.04 -3.47 -17.87
C VAL A 14 -13.42 -4.85 -18.39
N LEU A 15 -14.63 -5.33 -18.10
CA LEU A 15 -15.12 -6.62 -18.60
C LEU A 15 -15.19 -6.66 -20.13
N ALA A 16 -15.60 -5.57 -20.78
CA ALA A 16 -15.62 -5.47 -22.22
C ALA A 16 -14.21 -5.61 -22.84
N LEU A 17 -13.19 -4.98 -22.23
CA LEU A 17 -11.79 -5.13 -22.66
C LEU A 17 -11.26 -6.56 -22.42
N ILE A 18 -11.63 -7.17 -21.30
CA ILE A 18 -11.29 -8.58 -21.03
C ILE A 18 -11.91 -9.49 -22.08
N ASN A 19 -13.19 -9.31 -22.38
CA ASN A 19 -13.90 -10.10 -23.40
C ASN A 19 -13.27 -9.92 -24.77
N LEU A 20 -12.88 -8.71 -25.16
CA LEU A 20 -12.20 -8.45 -26.42
C LEU A 20 -10.87 -9.22 -26.49
N ALA A 21 -10.07 -9.19 -25.44
CA ALA A 21 -8.79 -9.91 -25.41
C ALA A 21 -8.98 -11.43 -25.48
N LEU A 22 -10.02 -11.97 -24.84
CA LEU A 22 -10.38 -13.38 -24.90
C LEU A 22 -10.86 -13.78 -26.29
N LEU A 23 -11.79 -13.02 -26.90
CA LEU A 23 -12.33 -13.26 -28.22
C LEU A 23 -11.26 -13.26 -29.32
N THR A 24 -10.24 -12.42 -29.17
CA THR A 24 -9.15 -12.30 -30.17
C THR A 24 -7.95 -13.21 -29.82
N GLY A 25 -8.07 -14.07 -28.81
CA GLY A 25 -7.05 -15.05 -28.43
C GLY A 25 -5.75 -14.42 -27.89
N HIS A 26 -5.83 -13.28 -27.22
CA HIS A 26 -4.66 -12.57 -26.65
C HIS A 26 -4.35 -12.93 -25.19
N VAL A 27 -5.08 -13.87 -24.61
CA VAL A 27 -4.81 -14.40 -23.25
C VAL A 27 -4.13 -15.76 -23.36
N GLY A 28 -3.08 -15.98 -22.55
CA GLY A 28 -2.32 -17.23 -22.55
C GLY A 28 -1.29 -17.38 -23.69
N ARG A 29 -0.98 -16.30 -24.40
CA ARG A 29 0.06 -16.29 -25.45
C ARG A 29 1.26 -15.44 -25.01
N TRP A 30 2.45 -15.86 -25.37
CA TRP A 30 3.66 -15.08 -25.11
C TRP A 30 3.59 -13.69 -25.78
N GLY A 31 3.97 -12.66 -25.02
CA GLY A 31 3.98 -11.28 -25.49
C GLY A 31 2.60 -10.64 -25.62
N SER A 32 1.53 -11.28 -25.12
CA SER A 32 0.19 -10.71 -25.14
C SER A 32 -0.57 -11.01 -23.84
N GLY A 33 -1.69 -10.34 -23.59
CA GLY A 33 -2.51 -10.51 -22.39
C GLY A 33 -3.20 -9.23 -21.99
N LEU A 34 -3.67 -9.22 -20.76
CA LEU A 34 -4.28 -8.06 -20.11
C LEU A 34 -3.24 -7.40 -19.22
N ASN A 35 -2.88 -6.18 -19.53
CA ASN A 35 -1.87 -5.44 -18.79
C ASN A 35 -2.40 -4.05 -18.39
N PRO A 36 -3.02 -3.91 -17.21
CA PRO A 36 -3.46 -2.61 -16.72
C PRO A 36 -2.25 -1.74 -16.38
N LEU A 37 -2.06 -0.66 -17.13
CA LEU A 37 -0.98 0.31 -16.85
C LEU A 37 -1.32 1.09 -15.59
N ARG A 38 -0.56 0.87 -14.55
CA ARG A 38 -0.73 1.53 -13.25
C ARG A 38 -0.23 2.97 -13.31
N GLY A 39 -0.87 3.88 -12.55
CA GLY A 39 -0.51 5.30 -12.54
C GLY A 39 0.74 5.60 -11.72
N GLN A 40 0.73 5.26 -10.45
CA GLN A 40 1.84 5.53 -9.55
C GLN A 40 2.90 4.43 -9.60
N ASN A 41 4.13 4.82 -9.28
CA ASN A 41 5.18 3.85 -9.02
C ASN A 41 4.79 2.94 -7.85
N ASN A 42 5.01 1.65 -8.01
CA ASN A 42 4.77 0.63 -6.97
C ASN A 42 3.30 0.52 -6.49
N VAL A 43 2.31 1.05 -7.20
CA VAL A 43 0.90 0.86 -6.80
C VAL A 43 0.49 -0.62 -6.82
N GLN A 44 1.08 -1.40 -7.71
CA GLN A 44 0.91 -2.86 -7.71
C GLN A 44 1.49 -3.48 -6.44
N GLY A 45 2.73 -3.13 -6.09
CA GLY A 45 3.40 -3.62 -4.88
C GLY A 45 2.68 -3.19 -3.60
N GLY A 46 2.15 -1.97 -3.53
CA GLY A 46 1.33 -1.53 -2.40
C GLY A 46 0.13 -2.46 -2.16
N GLY A 47 -0.59 -2.82 -3.23
CA GLY A 47 -1.68 -3.80 -3.15
C GLY A 47 -1.20 -5.19 -2.73
N ASP A 48 -0.08 -5.66 -3.30
CA ASP A 48 0.50 -6.97 -2.99
C ASP A 48 0.95 -7.08 -1.52
N MET A 49 1.38 -5.96 -0.93
CA MET A 49 1.78 -5.88 0.48
C MET A 49 0.60 -5.80 1.46
N GLY A 50 -0.63 -5.69 0.96
CA GLY A 50 -1.83 -5.61 1.79
C GLY A 50 -2.24 -4.18 2.15
N ALA A 51 -1.77 -3.15 1.44
CA ALA A 51 -2.24 -1.77 1.60
C ALA A 51 -3.64 -1.59 1.00
N LEU A 52 -4.55 -2.48 1.33
CA LEU A 52 -5.95 -2.52 0.92
C LEU A 52 -6.81 -2.90 2.13
N PRO A 53 -8.02 -2.32 2.29
CA PRO A 53 -8.82 -2.52 3.50
C PRO A 53 -9.29 -3.96 3.73
N HIS A 54 -9.28 -4.80 2.70
CA HIS A 54 -9.80 -6.17 2.74
C HIS A 54 -8.74 -7.25 2.44
N LYS A 55 -7.46 -6.86 2.28
CA LYS A 55 -6.38 -7.79 1.94
C LYS A 55 -5.28 -7.80 3.00
N LEU A 56 -4.77 -8.97 3.22
CA LEU A 56 -3.48 -9.23 3.86
C LEU A 56 -2.40 -9.35 2.79
N THR A 57 -1.15 -9.34 3.20
CA THR A 57 0.01 -9.51 2.32
C THR A 57 -0.14 -10.71 1.38
N GLY A 58 0.22 -10.54 0.11
CA GLY A 58 0.05 -11.55 -0.93
C GLY A 58 -1.38 -11.65 -1.46
N PHE A 59 -2.14 -10.55 -1.39
CA PHE A 59 -3.51 -10.44 -1.89
C PHE A 59 -4.51 -11.41 -1.23
N GLN A 60 -4.23 -11.87 -0.01
CA GLN A 60 -5.04 -12.82 0.73
C GLN A 60 -6.18 -12.10 1.45
N ASP A 61 -7.39 -12.66 1.38
CA ASP A 61 -8.56 -12.01 1.97
C ASP A 61 -8.52 -12.07 3.51
N VAL A 62 -8.81 -10.93 4.15
CA VAL A 62 -8.81 -10.82 5.62
C VAL A 62 -9.95 -11.62 6.26
N ASP A 63 -11.06 -11.82 5.55
CA ASP A 63 -12.21 -12.61 5.99
C ASP A 63 -12.04 -14.13 5.75
N ASP A 64 -11.05 -14.56 4.94
CA ASP A 64 -10.70 -15.98 4.83
C ASP A 64 -10.02 -16.45 6.14
N PRO A 65 -10.66 -17.37 6.90
CA PRO A 65 -10.11 -17.86 8.16
C PRO A 65 -8.80 -18.63 8.01
N ILE A 66 -8.54 -19.23 6.85
CA ILE A 66 -7.30 -19.98 6.58
C ILE A 66 -6.14 -19.00 6.38
N ALA A 67 -6.36 -18.00 5.53
CA ALA A 67 -5.39 -16.93 5.31
C ALA A 67 -5.10 -16.19 6.62
N ARG A 68 -6.14 -15.68 7.29
CA ARG A 68 -6.01 -14.96 8.55
C ARG A 68 -5.26 -15.75 9.61
N GLY A 69 -5.63 -17.02 9.85
CA GLY A 69 -4.99 -17.86 10.85
C GLY A 69 -3.50 -18.10 10.60
N LYS A 70 -3.03 -18.00 9.37
CA LYS A 70 -1.62 -18.05 9.03
C LYS A 70 -0.87 -16.81 9.55
N PHE A 71 -1.43 -15.63 9.33
CA PHE A 71 -0.86 -14.37 9.82
C PHE A 71 -0.95 -14.24 11.34
N GLU A 72 -2.07 -14.67 11.94
CA GLU A 72 -2.24 -14.67 13.40
C GLU A 72 -1.17 -15.51 14.11
N ARG A 73 -0.85 -16.68 13.55
CA ARG A 73 0.23 -17.53 14.08
C ARG A 73 1.60 -16.91 13.92
N ALA A 74 1.87 -16.27 12.78
CA ALA A 74 3.16 -15.66 12.52
C ALA A 74 3.40 -14.41 13.38
N TRP A 75 2.36 -13.59 13.55
CA TRP A 75 2.47 -12.32 14.27
C TRP A 75 2.16 -12.42 15.77
N GLY A 76 1.56 -13.52 16.22
CA GLY A 76 1.15 -13.72 17.61
C GLY A 76 0.07 -12.73 18.06
N VAL A 77 -0.82 -12.33 17.14
CA VAL A 77 -1.93 -11.39 17.38
C VAL A 77 -3.21 -11.91 16.75
N THR A 78 -4.35 -11.46 17.25
CA THR A 78 -5.64 -11.70 16.58
C THR A 78 -5.84 -10.63 15.51
N VAL A 79 -6.14 -11.07 14.28
CA VAL A 79 -6.49 -10.18 13.17
C VAL A 79 -8.00 -10.09 13.06
N PRO A 80 -8.59 -8.90 13.06
CA PRO A 80 -10.05 -8.74 12.89
C PRO A 80 -10.52 -9.41 11.60
N PRO A 81 -11.62 -10.20 11.64
CA PRO A 81 -12.13 -10.93 10.46
C PRO A 81 -12.97 -10.07 9.51
N VAL A 82 -12.96 -8.77 9.71
CA VAL A 82 -13.79 -7.81 8.97
C VAL A 82 -12.90 -6.89 8.17
N PRO A 83 -13.20 -6.68 6.88
CA PRO A 83 -12.51 -5.66 6.07
C PRO A 83 -12.57 -4.27 6.72
N GLY A 84 -11.50 -3.51 6.56
CA GLY A 84 -11.49 -2.10 6.91
C GLY A 84 -12.35 -1.27 5.94
N TRP A 85 -12.54 0.00 6.26
CA TRP A 85 -13.27 0.93 5.40
C TRP A 85 -12.46 1.34 4.17
N HIS A 86 -13.15 1.48 3.04
CA HIS A 86 -12.60 2.18 1.88
C HIS A 86 -12.49 3.69 2.16
N LEU A 87 -11.71 4.41 1.37
CA LEU A 87 -11.47 5.84 1.57
C LEU A 87 -12.77 6.65 1.67
N THR A 88 -13.72 6.42 0.76
CA THR A 88 -15.03 7.10 0.77
C THR A 88 -15.82 6.81 2.06
N ASP A 89 -15.77 5.58 2.55
CA ASP A 89 -16.44 5.19 3.79
C ASP A 89 -15.80 5.84 5.01
N MET A 90 -14.46 6.04 5.00
CA MET A 90 -13.77 6.80 6.05
C MET A 90 -14.28 8.23 6.13
N PHE A 91 -14.46 8.92 4.99
CA PHE A 91 -15.02 10.28 4.99
C PHE A 91 -16.48 10.31 5.46
N HIS A 92 -17.28 9.34 5.11
CA HIS A 92 -18.63 9.22 5.64
C HIS A 92 -18.63 8.92 7.15
N ALA A 93 -17.70 8.12 7.63
CA ALA A 93 -17.54 7.85 9.06
C ALA A 93 -17.07 9.10 9.85
N MET A 94 -16.21 9.94 9.25
CA MET A 94 -15.87 11.26 9.82
C MET A 94 -17.11 12.17 9.94
N ASP A 95 -17.93 12.27 8.89
CA ASP A 95 -19.18 13.04 8.91
C ASP A 95 -20.12 12.62 10.06
N ARG A 96 -20.10 11.33 10.41
CA ARG A 96 -20.93 10.79 11.50
C ARG A 96 -20.24 10.82 12.86
N GLY A 97 -18.98 11.29 12.93
CA GLY A 97 -18.16 11.28 14.15
C GLY A 97 -17.74 9.89 14.63
N GLU A 98 -17.83 8.87 13.76
CA GLU A 98 -17.43 7.49 14.05
C GLU A 98 -15.92 7.29 13.87
N LEU A 99 -15.28 7.96 12.90
CA LEU A 99 -13.85 8.01 12.73
C LEU A 99 -13.30 9.26 13.43
N ARG A 100 -12.53 9.05 14.49
CA ARG A 100 -12.05 10.11 15.38
C ARG A 100 -10.56 10.38 15.25
N ALA A 101 -9.80 9.41 14.72
CA ALA A 101 -8.36 9.53 14.53
C ALA A 101 -7.95 8.98 13.17
N LEU A 102 -7.00 9.63 12.51
CA LEU A 102 -6.46 9.18 11.22
C LEU A 102 -4.94 9.32 11.21
N TYR A 103 -4.27 8.31 10.65
CA TYR A 103 -2.85 8.36 10.33
C TYR A 103 -2.69 8.27 8.81
N VAL A 104 -2.21 9.35 8.21
CA VAL A 104 -1.99 9.48 6.76
C VAL A 104 -0.50 9.30 6.47
N ILE A 105 -0.17 8.42 5.53
CA ILE A 105 1.21 8.15 5.12
C ILE A 105 1.34 8.37 3.62
N GLY A 106 2.13 9.39 3.22
CA GLY A 106 2.48 9.67 1.83
C GLY A 106 1.29 10.05 0.93
N GLU A 107 0.23 10.64 1.49
CA GLU A 107 -0.98 11.03 0.77
C GLU A 107 -1.43 12.44 1.20
N ASN A 108 -2.10 13.15 0.28
CA ASN A 108 -2.57 14.51 0.50
C ASN A 108 -4.07 14.66 0.20
N PRO A 109 -4.96 14.03 0.99
CA PRO A 109 -6.40 14.00 0.74
C PRO A 109 -7.05 15.38 0.69
N ALA A 110 -6.55 16.37 1.42
CA ALA A 110 -7.03 17.76 1.32
C ALA A 110 -6.87 18.35 -0.10
N ARG A 111 -6.04 17.74 -0.96
CA ARG A 111 -5.77 18.17 -2.33
C ARG A 111 -6.28 17.18 -3.37
N SER A 112 -6.20 15.89 -3.11
CA SER A 112 -6.50 14.83 -4.08
C SER A 112 -7.98 14.47 -4.15
N GLU A 113 -8.74 14.72 -3.08
CA GLU A 113 -10.15 14.37 -3.04
C GLU A 113 -11.03 15.35 -3.83
N ALA A 114 -12.14 14.83 -4.39
CA ALA A 114 -13.02 15.56 -5.29
C ALA A 114 -13.65 16.83 -4.67
N ASP A 115 -14.00 16.79 -3.37
CA ASP A 115 -14.49 17.95 -2.60
C ASP A 115 -13.45 18.34 -1.53
N GLY A 116 -12.42 19.06 -1.96
CA GLY A 116 -11.32 19.48 -1.09
C GLY A 116 -11.77 20.33 0.11
N HIS A 117 -12.81 21.15 -0.05
CA HIS A 117 -13.34 21.96 1.06
C HIS A 117 -14.02 21.10 2.13
N ARG A 118 -14.82 20.12 1.71
CA ARG A 118 -15.43 19.16 2.62
C ARG A 118 -14.36 18.32 3.29
N THR A 119 -13.42 17.79 2.51
CA THR A 119 -12.31 16.98 2.99
C THR A 119 -11.49 17.70 4.05
N ALA A 120 -11.08 18.95 3.80
CA ALA A 120 -10.33 19.74 4.78
C ALA A 120 -11.11 19.93 6.10
N ARG A 121 -12.41 20.26 6.03
CA ARG A 121 -13.26 20.38 7.24
C ARG A 121 -13.37 19.07 8.01
N LEU A 122 -13.47 17.93 7.32
CA LEU A 122 -13.56 16.63 7.97
C LEU A 122 -12.24 16.23 8.64
N LEU A 123 -11.11 16.48 7.98
CA LEU A 123 -9.78 16.27 8.57
C LEU A 123 -9.57 17.14 9.81
N ASP A 124 -9.95 18.41 9.76
CA ASP A 124 -9.86 19.36 10.88
C ASP A 124 -10.79 19.01 12.05
N SER A 125 -11.85 18.22 11.81
CA SER A 125 -12.78 17.76 12.84
C SER A 125 -12.33 16.52 13.60
N LEU A 126 -11.25 15.88 13.19
CA LEU A 126 -10.71 14.71 13.87
C LEU A 126 -10.13 15.08 15.24
N GLU A 127 -10.20 14.17 16.19
CA GLU A 127 -9.56 14.34 17.51
C GLU A 127 -8.04 14.21 17.43
N VAL A 128 -7.55 13.40 16.48
CA VAL A 128 -6.12 13.21 16.21
C VAL A 128 -5.91 12.98 14.72
N LEU A 129 -5.12 13.84 14.10
CA LEU A 129 -4.61 13.67 12.75
C LEU A 129 -3.09 13.61 12.76
N VAL A 130 -2.54 12.47 12.38
CA VAL A 130 -1.09 12.28 12.19
C VAL A 130 -0.80 12.20 10.70
N VAL A 131 0.17 12.96 10.22
CA VAL A 131 0.60 12.91 8.81
C VAL A 131 2.10 12.60 8.74
N GLN A 132 2.45 11.58 7.99
CA GLN A 132 3.81 11.21 7.64
C GLN A 132 4.03 11.47 6.17
N ASP A 133 4.85 12.44 5.83
CA ASP A 133 5.03 12.86 4.44
C ASP A 133 6.43 13.47 4.21
N LEU A 134 6.80 13.60 2.92
CA LEU A 134 8.04 14.24 2.46
C LEU A 134 7.97 15.77 2.57
N PHE A 135 6.78 16.33 2.44
CA PHE A 135 6.53 17.76 2.37
C PHE A 135 5.45 18.17 3.36
N LEU A 136 5.48 19.45 3.76
CA LEU A 136 4.39 20.06 4.49
C LEU A 136 3.24 20.35 3.51
N THR A 137 2.42 19.33 3.26
CA THR A 137 1.27 19.40 2.37
C THR A 137 0.08 20.10 3.03
N PRO A 138 -0.95 20.54 2.28
CA PRO A 138 -2.18 21.04 2.87
C PRO A 138 -2.84 20.09 3.89
N THR A 139 -2.70 18.78 3.71
CA THR A 139 -3.15 17.80 4.73
C THR A 139 -2.25 17.85 5.97
N ALA A 140 -0.94 17.96 5.78
CA ALA A 140 0.00 18.06 6.89
C ALA A 140 -0.15 19.37 7.68
N GLU A 141 -0.59 20.45 7.05
CA GLU A 141 -0.88 21.73 7.72
C GLU A 141 -2.09 21.63 8.67
N LEU A 142 -2.99 20.66 8.48
CA LEU A 142 -4.12 20.38 9.36
C LEU A 142 -3.78 19.41 10.49
N ALA A 143 -2.62 18.78 10.44
CA ALA A 143 -2.28 17.68 11.34
C ALA A 143 -1.86 18.16 12.74
N ASP A 144 -2.24 17.40 13.77
CA ASP A 144 -1.73 17.57 15.14
C ASP A 144 -0.25 17.18 15.24
N VAL A 145 0.17 16.19 14.44
CA VAL A 145 1.55 15.71 14.40
C VAL A 145 1.98 15.45 12.97
N VAL A 146 3.12 16.02 12.59
CA VAL A 146 3.77 15.75 11.30
C VAL A 146 5.08 14.99 11.53
N LEU A 147 5.24 13.87 10.83
CA LEU A 147 6.42 13.01 10.87
C LEU A 147 7.18 13.11 9.54
N PRO A 148 8.36 13.75 9.50
CA PRO A 148 9.12 13.88 8.25
C PRO A 148 9.65 12.51 7.79
N ALA A 149 9.23 12.11 6.60
CA ALA A 149 9.61 10.84 5.97
C ALA A 149 10.68 11.01 4.90
N SER A 150 11.36 9.94 4.55
CA SER A 150 12.28 9.86 3.42
C SER A 150 11.59 9.37 2.15
N ALA A 151 12.16 9.68 0.99
CA ALA A 151 11.65 9.21 -0.30
C ALA A 151 12.03 7.74 -0.53
N SER A 152 11.04 6.86 -0.47
CA SER A 152 11.22 5.41 -0.51
C SER A 152 11.91 4.86 -1.76
N PHE A 153 11.86 5.58 -2.90
CA PHE A 153 12.46 5.13 -4.17
C PHE A 153 13.92 5.56 -4.37
N ALA A 154 14.46 6.42 -3.52
CA ALA A 154 15.83 6.94 -3.65
C ALA A 154 16.61 6.92 -2.33
N GLU A 155 15.95 7.02 -1.20
CA GLU A 155 16.52 7.24 0.13
C GLU A 155 16.39 6.02 1.05
N SER A 156 15.74 4.94 0.60
CA SER A 156 15.64 3.67 1.31
C SER A 156 15.83 2.46 0.41
N ASP A 157 15.98 1.29 1.02
CA ASP A 157 16.04 -0.01 0.35
C ASP A 157 14.69 -0.70 0.36
N GLY A 158 14.47 -1.65 -0.57
CA GLY A 158 13.26 -2.43 -0.59
C GLY A 158 12.99 -3.11 -1.91
N THR A 159 11.72 -3.30 -2.21
CA THR A 159 11.24 -3.86 -3.48
C THR A 159 10.13 -2.99 -4.07
N VAL A 160 10.01 -3.02 -5.39
CA VAL A 160 8.87 -2.45 -6.12
C VAL A 160 8.32 -3.49 -7.07
N THR A 161 7.02 -3.44 -7.34
CA THR A 161 6.36 -4.29 -8.34
C THR A 161 5.78 -3.42 -9.45
N ASN A 162 6.20 -3.65 -10.68
CA ASN A 162 5.76 -2.90 -11.84
C ASN A 162 4.41 -3.41 -12.40
N SER A 163 3.89 -2.75 -13.45
CA SER A 163 2.60 -3.09 -14.04
C SER A 163 2.55 -4.49 -14.70
N GLU A 164 3.68 -5.08 -15.06
CA GLU A 164 3.74 -6.47 -15.53
C GLU A 164 3.90 -7.49 -14.40
N ARG A 165 3.75 -7.06 -13.16
CA ARG A 165 3.88 -7.88 -11.93
C ARG A 165 5.30 -8.40 -11.70
N ARG A 166 6.31 -7.68 -12.18
CA ARG A 166 7.71 -7.97 -11.94
C ARG A 166 8.14 -7.27 -10.64
N VAL A 167 8.56 -8.06 -9.67
CA VAL A 167 9.17 -7.59 -8.42
C VAL A 167 10.64 -7.33 -8.67
N GLN A 168 11.09 -6.13 -8.31
CA GLN A 168 12.47 -5.66 -8.52
C GLN A 168 13.01 -5.04 -7.24
N ARG A 169 14.34 -5.10 -7.07
CA ARG A 169 15.02 -4.45 -5.96
C ARG A 169 15.14 -2.95 -6.18
N VAL A 170 14.84 -2.19 -5.13
CA VAL A 170 15.22 -0.78 -4.99
C VAL A 170 16.38 -0.69 -4.02
N ARG A 171 17.38 0.10 -4.35
CA ARG A 171 18.54 0.37 -3.50
C ARG A 171 18.63 1.87 -3.21
N ARG A 172 18.98 2.17 -1.98
CA ARG A 172 19.24 3.55 -1.56
C ARG A 172 20.33 4.16 -2.43
N ALA A 173 20.02 5.27 -3.08
CA ALA A 173 20.93 6.01 -3.97
C ALA A 173 21.52 7.25 -3.28
N VAL A 174 20.74 7.90 -2.41
CA VAL A 174 21.14 9.12 -1.68
C VAL A 174 20.69 9.03 -0.21
N PRO A 175 21.36 9.72 0.72
CA PRO A 175 20.89 9.79 2.10
C PRO A 175 19.64 10.67 2.17
N PRO A 176 18.72 10.39 3.10
CA PRO A 176 17.58 11.26 3.34
C PRO A 176 18.03 12.64 3.86
N PRO A 177 17.22 13.68 3.67
CA PRO A 177 17.45 14.99 4.26
C PRO A 177 17.58 14.90 5.79
N ARG A 178 18.36 15.83 6.36
CA ARG A 178 18.55 15.86 7.83
C ARG A 178 17.20 16.02 8.54
N GLY A 179 16.88 15.09 9.41
CA GLY A 179 15.65 15.07 10.20
C GLY A 179 14.54 14.19 9.62
N ALA A 180 14.61 13.83 8.34
CA ALA A 180 13.75 12.81 7.76
C ALA A 180 14.22 11.40 8.16
N ARG A 181 13.26 10.47 8.28
CA ARG A 181 13.52 9.06 8.59
C ARG A 181 12.82 8.16 7.59
N ASP A 182 13.34 6.97 7.44
CA ASP A 182 12.68 5.91 6.68
C ASP A 182 11.32 5.55 7.29
N ASP A 183 10.33 5.25 6.46
CA ASP A 183 8.98 4.89 6.90
C ASP A 183 8.98 3.70 7.87
N LEU A 184 9.83 2.70 7.62
CA LEU A 184 9.97 1.54 8.50
C LEU A 184 10.51 1.94 9.88
N GLU A 185 11.50 2.84 9.92
CA GLU A 185 12.04 3.36 11.18
C GLU A 185 10.99 4.14 11.98
N ILE A 186 10.18 4.96 11.30
CA ILE A 186 9.11 5.72 11.94
C ILE A 186 8.06 4.77 12.53
N ILE A 187 7.59 3.81 11.74
CA ILE A 187 6.57 2.83 12.16
C ILE A 187 7.09 1.98 13.32
N ALA A 188 8.33 1.49 13.25
CA ALA A 188 8.93 0.72 14.33
C ALA A 188 9.09 1.52 15.63
N ALA A 189 9.53 2.78 15.50
CA ALA A 189 9.66 3.67 16.68
C ALA A 189 8.31 4.00 17.30
N LEU A 190 7.26 4.19 16.50
CA LEU A 190 5.90 4.42 16.96
C LEU A 190 5.34 3.16 17.65
N SER A 191 5.46 2.00 17.01
CA SER A 191 5.00 0.72 17.54
C SER A 191 5.62 0.42 18.90
N LYS A 192 6.94 0.63 19.03
CA LYS A 192 7.65 0.45 20.29
C LYS A 192 7.13 1.37 21.41
N ARG A 193 6.78 2.62 21.08
CA ARG A 193 6.16 3.55 22.06
C ARG A 193 4.75 3.15 22.46
N LEU A 194 4.03 2.47 21.56
CA LEU A 194 2.71 1.88 21.84
C LEU A 194 2.79 0.51 22.54
N GLY A 195 3.99 0.09 22.96
CA GLY A 195 4.19 -1.13 23.73
C GLY A 195 4.41 -2.40 22.91
N ARG A 196 4.59 -2.27 21.59
CA ARG A 196 4.87 -3.42 20.70
C ARG A 196 6.21 -3.24 20.01
N ASP A 197 7.19 -4.09 20.32
CA ASP A 197 8.45 -4.16 19.56
C ASP A 197 8.26 -5.07 18.33
N LEU A 198 8.55 -4.53 17.13
CA LEU A 198 8.43 -5.27 15.87
C LEU A 198 9.70 -6.09 15.54
N GLY A 199 10.75 -6.01 16.35
CA GLY A 199 12.01 -6.73 16.11
C GLY A 199 12.83 -6.10 14.99
N ASP A 200 13.44 -6.95 14.15
CA ASP A 200 14.23 -6.49 13.00
C ASP A 200 13.30 -6.01 11.88
N VAL A 201 13.29 -4.70 11.65
CA VAL A 201 12.53 -4.05 10.59
C VAL A 201 13.38 -3.70 9.37
N SER A 202 14.54 -4.36 9.22
CA SER A 202 15.31 -4.21 7.97
C SER A 202 14.48 -4.66 6.76
N PRO A 203 14.61 -4.00 5.60
CA PRO A 203 13.82 -4.34 4.41
C PRO A 203 13.95 -5.81 4.00
N GLU A 204 15.12 -6.43 4.19
CA GLU A 204 15.35 -7.83 3.86
C GLU A 204 14.64 -8.77 4.85
N ALA A 205 14.71 -8.49 6.16
CA ALA A 205 14.03 -9.30 7.17
C ALA A 205 12.50 -9.26 6.98
N LEU A 206 11.95 -8.08 6.73
CA LEU A 206 10.53 -7.92 6.42
C LEU A 206 10.12 -8.61 5.12
N TRP A 207 10.98 -8.56 4.11
CA TRP A 207 10.74 -9.29 2.86
C TRP A 207 10.77 -10.81 3.06
N ASP A 208 11.66 -11.32 3.88
CA ASP A 208 11.74 -12.75 4.20
C ASP A 208 10.50 -13.22 4.98
N GLU A 209 10.01 -12.44 5.94
CA GLU A 209 8.74 -12.70 6.61
C GLU A 209 7.57 -12.69 5.62
N LEU A 210 7.50 -11.66 4.78
CA LEU A 210 6.45 -11.50 3.77
C LEU A 210 6.40 -12.71 2.83
N ARG A 211 7.52 -13.11 2.23
CA ARG A 211 7.56 -14.22 1.28
C ARG A 211 7.28 -15.58 1.93
N ALA A 212 7.51 -15.72 3.24
CA ALA A 212 7.11 -16.91 3.98
C ALA A 212 5.58 -17.02 4.14
N LEU A 213 4.87 -15.89 4.15
CA LEU A 213 3.42 -15.82 4.31
C LEU A 213 2.66 -15.65 2.98
N SER A 214 3.35 -15.21 1.92
CA SER A 214 2.76 -14.95 0.61
C SER A 214 3.16 -16.02 -0.41
N PRO A 215 2.24 -16.87 -0.87
CA PRO A 215 2.54 -17.91 -1.87
C PRO A 215 3.13 -17.34 -3.17
N MET A 216 2.65 -16.19 -3.63
CA MET A 216 3.13 -15.56 -4.88
C MET A 216 4.58 -15.08 -4.79
N HIS A 217 5.08 -14.77 -3.58
CA HIS A 217 6.43 -14.26 -3.36
C HIS A 217 7.40 -15.31 -2.81
N ALA A 218 6.95 -16.53 -2.50
CA ALA A 218 7.71 -17.54 -1.78
C ALA A 218 9.12 -17.83 -2.37
N GLY A 219 9.24 -17.79 -3.69
CA GLY A 219 10.51 -18.05 -4.40
C GLY A 219 11.41 -16.83 -4.59
N MET A 220 11.05 -15.65 -4.10
CA MET A 220 11.69 -14.37 -4.44
C MET A 220 12.62 -13.86 -3.33
N SER A 221 13.69 -14.59 -3.00
CA SER A 221 14.72 -14.03 -2.10
C SER A 221 15.42 -12.83 -2.72
N TYR A 222 15.98 -11.93 -1.90
CA TYR A 222 16.77 -10.80 -2.38
C TYR A 222 17.90 -11.24 -3.33
N ALA A 223 18.61 -12.32 -2.97
CA ALA A 223 19.67 -12.88 -3.83
C ALA A 223 19.15 -13.25 -5.22
N ARG A 224 17.98 -13.91 -5.30
CA ARG A 224 17.37 -14.28 -6.60
C ARG A 224 16.85 -13.07 -7.37
N LEU A 225 16.28 -12.08 -6.68
CA LEU A 225 15.83 -10.84 -7.32
C LEU A 225 17.03 -10.09 -7.94
N ASP A 226 18.15 -10.08 -7.25
CA ASP A 226 19.39 -9.44 -7.73
C ASP A 226 20.02 -10.21 -8.91
N GLU A 227 20.10 -11.53 -8.81
CA GLU A 227 20.63 -12.40 -9.87
C GLU A 227 19.83 -12.30 -11.17
N LEU A 228 18.51 -12.26 -11.08
CA LEU A 228 17.61 -12.30 -12.24
C LEU A 228 17.15 -10.91 -12.71
N GLY A 229 17.54 -9.83 -12.03
CA GLY A 229 17.09 -8.47 -12.33
C GLY A 229 15.59 -8.25 -12.10
N GLY A 230 15.00 -9.11 -11.29
CA GLY A 230 13.57 -9.11 -10.97
C GLY A 230 12.86 -10.38 -11.39
N ILE A 231 11.77 -10.73 -10.68
CA ILE A 231 10.97 -11.94 -10.90
C ILE A 231 9.51 -11.56 -11.02
N GLN A 232 8.85 -12.10 -12.02
CA GLN A 232 7.41 -11.92 -12.24
C GLN A 232 6.62 -13.00 -11.47
N TRP A 233 5.49 -12.61 -10.86
CA TRP A 233 4.53 -13.52 -10.21
C TRP A 233 3.24 -13.69 -11.00
#